data_6f0959cd9878475064ec657f33c72c36
#
_entry.id   6f0959cd9878475064ec657f33c72c36
#
_cell.length_a   1.000
_cell.length_b   1.000
_cell.length_c   1.000
_cell.angle_alpha   90.00
_cell.angle_beta   90.00
_cell.angle_gamma   90.00
#
_symmetry.space_group_name_H-M   'P 1'
#
loop_
_entity.id
_entity.type
_entity.pdbx_description
1 polymer ?
#
loop_
_entity_poly.entity_id
_entity_poly.type
_entity_poly.pdbx_seq_one_letter_code
_entity_poly.pdbx_strand_id
1 'polypeptide(L)'
;MSLDLQSPLQGTVLIVDVEVGDQISEGQRVALLESMKMEHEVLATSGGVITKVCIEVGQMVAESEKLFSFDIREAPSSTEVTSDPVDLTYIRPDLAETIERHEIGRDHRRKSAVEKRHLKGQRTARENIADLTDWGELIEYGPLTIAPQRKRRSVDDLILNTPADGMVGGLAEVNSDLFDESKTQCVVISYDYTVLAGTQGGQNHRKKDRLFEIAKKWKLPVVFFTEGGGGRPGDTDGLQVAGLDCLASVSYTHLTLPTNREV
;
A
#
# COMPACT_ATOMS: atom_id res chain seq x y z
N MET A 1 29.54 -42.66 -4.87
CA MET A 1 28.60 -43.08 -3.80
C MET A 1 27.28 -42.48 -4.16
N SER A 2 26.25 -43.32 -4.41
CA SER A 2 24.96 -42.84 -4.87
C SER A 2 24.12 -42.45 -3.67
N LEU A 3 23.53 -41.26 -3.68
CA LEU A 3 22.58 -40.74 -2.68
C LEU A 3 21.21 -40.57 -3.32
N ASP A 4 20.18 -40.79 -2.50
CA ASP A 4 18.80 -40.58 -2.88
C ASP A 4 18.25 -39.32 -2.19
N LEU A 5 17.70 -38.42 -2.97
CA LEU A 5 16.96 -37.27 -2.48
C LEU A 5 15.49 -37.63 -2.37
N GLN A 6 14.92 -37.43 -1.19
CA GLN A 6 13.54 -37.78 -0.86
C GLN A 6 12.68 -36.51 -0.70
N SER A 7 11.37 -36.69 -0.87
CA SER A 7 10.42 -35.60 -0.65
C SER A 7 10.37 -35.20 0.83
N PRO A 8 10.46 -33.91 1.14
CA PRO A 8 10.35 -33.43 2.52
C PRO A 8 8.89 -33.45 3.04
N LEU A 9 7.90 -33.59 2.14
CA LEU A 9 6.47 -33.55 2.47
C LEU A 9 5.63 -34.22 1.36
N GLN A 10 4.37 -34.49 1.65
CA GLN A 10 3.41 -34.93 0.65
C GLN A 10 2.95 -33.73 -0.19
N GLY A 11 3.00 -33.84 -1.53
CA GLY A 11 2.58 -32.77 -2.42
C GLY A 11 2.50 -33.20 -3.89
N THR A 12 2.15 -32.26 -4.74
CA THR A 12 2.14 -32.40 -6.20
C THR A 12 3.37 -31.78 -6.80
N VAL A 13 4.05 -32.43 -7.70
CA VAL A 13 5.23 -31.89 -8.40
C VAL A 13 4.78 -30.83 -9.40
N LEU A 14 5.20 -29.59 -9.20
CA LEU A 14 4.94 -28.47 -10.12
C LEU A 14 6.02 -28.33 -11.18
N ILE A 15 7.28 -28.41 -10.77
CA ILE A 15 8.45 -28.21 -11.64
C ILE A 15 9.51 -29.24 -11.29
N VAL A 16 10.20 -29.73 -12.30
CA VAL A 16 11.42 -30.51 -12.20
C VAL A 16 12.51 -29.72 -12.93
N ASP A 17 13.49 -29.22 -12.20
CA ASP A 17 14.52 -28.30 -12.73
C ASP A 17 15.77 -29.01 -13.28
N VAL A 18 15.84 -30.35 -13.17
CA VAL A 18 17.05 -31.12 -13.54
C VAL A 18 16.71 -32.37 -14.36
N GLU A 19 17.64 -32.78 -15.20
CA GLU A 19 17.56 -33.98 -16.00
C GLU A 19 18.70 -34.97 -15.64
N VAL A 20 18.57 -36.21 -16.11
CA VAL A 20 19.64 -37.23 -15.94
C VAL A 20 20.92 -36.80 -16.64
N GLY A 21 22.01 -36.73 -15.89
CA GLY A 21 23.31 -36.28 -16.35
C GLY A 21 23.64 -34.85 -15.90
N ASP A 22 22.69 -34.10 -15.38
CA ASP A 22 22.95 -32.75 -14.91
C ASP A 22 23.82 -32.74 -13.66
N GLN A 23 24.71 -31.75 -13.62
CA GLN A 23 25.56 -31.46 -12.48
C GLN A 23 24.84 -30.52 -11.54
N ILE A 24 24.69 -30.91 -10.27
CA ILE A 24 24.00 -30.12 -9.23
C ILE A 24 25.00 -29.72 -8.13
N SER A 25 24.74 -28.59 -7.53
CA SER A 25 25.45 -28.06 -6.35
C SER A 25 24.61 -28.22 -5.09
N GLU A 26 25.26 -28.29 -3.94
CA GLU A 26 24.56 -28.25 -2.64
C GLU A 26 23.70 -26.97 -2.52
N GLY A 27 22.46 -27.11 -2.08
CA GLY A 27 21.50 -26.00 -1.96
C GLY A 27 20.84 -25.59 -3.28
N GLN A 28 21.18 -26.18 -4.42
CA GLN A 28 20.54 -25.94 -5.69
C GLN A 28 19.10 -26.53 -5.68
N ARG A 29 18.11 -25.75 -6.13
CA ARG A 29 16.75 -26.25 -6.33
C ARG A 29 16.73 -27.28 -7.48
N VAL A 30 16.12 -28.43 -7.23
CA VAL A 30 15.98 -29.52 -8.19
C VAL A 30 14.54 -29.83 -8.54
N ALA A 31 13.58 -29.44 -7.69
CA ALA A 31 12.14 -29.53 -7.96
C ALA A 31 11.37 -28.51 -7.13
N LEU A 32 10.12 -28.26 -7.53
CA LEU A 32 9.14 -27.49 -6.80
C LEU A 32 7.91 -28.35 -6.56
N LEU A 33 7.47 -28.46 -5.31
CA LEU A 33 6.28 -29.19 -4.90
C LEU A 33 5.20 -28.24 -4.40
N GLU A 34 3.95 -28.54 -4.66
CA GLU A 34 2.80 -27.86 -4.06
C GLU A 34 2.16 -28.73 -2.99
N SER A 35 2.01 -28.20 -1.80
CA SER A 35 1.23 -28.81 -0.72
C SER A 35 0.39 -27.75 -0.03
N MET A 36 -0.91 -28.03 0.15
CA MET A 36 -1.87 -27.12 0.81
C MET A 36 -1.87 -25.68 0.22
N LYS A 37 -1.70 -25.54 -1.10
CA LYS A 37 -1.60 -24.26 -1.83
C LYS A 37 -0.33 -23.45 -1.51
N MET A 38 0.68 -24.08 -0.96
CA MET A 38 1.99 -23.51 -0.72
C MET A 38 3.03 -24.22 -1.58
N GLU A 39 3.93 -23.45 -2.15
CA GLU A 39 5.06 -23.95 -2.94
C GLU A 39 6.23 -24.25 -2.02
N HIS A 40 6.83 -25.42 -2.20
CA HIS A 40 7.98 -25.90 -1.43
C HIS A 40 9.11 -26.29 -2.36
N GLU A 41 10.25 -25.64 -2.19
CA GLU A 41 11.45 -25.95 -2.94
C GLU A 41 12.11 -27.22 -2.41
N VAL A 42 12.49 -28.12 -3.30
CA VAL A 42 13.32 -29.28 -3.01
C VAL A 42 14.76 -28.93 -3.40
N LEU A 43 15.64 -28.87 -2.41
CA LEU A 43 17.04 -28.49 -2.60
C LEU A 43 17.94 -29.72 -2.56
N ALA A 44 18.99 -29.72 -3.38
CA ALA A 44 20.03 -30.75 -3.36
C ALA A 44 20.80 -30.71 -2.02
N THR A 45 20.97 -31.85 -1.38
CA THR A 45 21.66 -31.98 -0.08
C THR A 45 23.17 -32.01 -0.20
N SER A 46 23.70 -32.22 -1.39
CA SER A 46 25.15 -32.18 -1.71
C SER A 46 25.36 -32.05 -3.22
N GLY A 47 26.57 -31.66 -3.61
CA GLY A 47 26.96 -31.60 -5.01
C GLY A 47 27.15 -32.99 -5.66
N GLY A 48 26.77 -33.11 -6.92
CA GLY A 48 26.89 -34.39 -7.64
C GLY A 48 26.33 -34.35 -9.08
N VAL A 49 26.13 -35.53 -9.65
CA VAL A 49 25.52 -35.68 -10.98
C VAL A 49 24.28 -36.52 -10.86
N ILE A 50 23.15 -36.02 -11.40
CA ILE A 50 21.87 -36.74 -11.39
C ILE A 50 22.00 -38.02 -12.23
N THR A 51 21.73 -39.14 -11.57
CA THR A 51 21.79 -40.48 -12.23
C THR A 51 20.40 -41.01 -12.56
N LYS A 52 19.38 -40.55 -11.83
CA LYS A 52 17.98 -40.92 -12.06
C LYS A 52 17.03 -39.87 -11.58
N VAL A 53 16.03 -39.53 -12.38
CA VAL A 53 14.82 -38.76 -12.04
C VAL A 53 13.68 -39.76 -11.85
N CYS A 54 13.01 -39.76 -10.69
CA CYS A 54 11.97 -40.72 -10.33
C CYS A 54 10.55 -40.10 -10.32
N ILE A 55 10.43 -38.83 -10.69
CA ILE A 55 9.17 -38.05 -10.63
C ILE A 55 8.90 -37.38 -11.97
N GLU A 56 7.63 -37.05 -12.18
CA GLU A 56 7.14 -36.28 -13.34
C GLU A 56 6.29 -35.09 -12.87
N VAL A 57 6.24 -34.02 -13.67
CA VAL A 57 5.39 -32.86 -13.41
C VAL A 57 3.93 -33.28 -13.37
N GLY A 58 3.18 -32.86 -12.33
CA GLY A 58 1.80 -33.24 -12.06
C GLY A 58 1.63 -34.53 -11.22
N GLN A 59 2.71 -35.26 -10.93
CA GLN A 59 2.68 -36.45 -10.08
C GLN A 59 2.48 -36.04 -8.60
N MET A 60 1.69 -36.79 -7.86
CA MET A 60 1.58 -36.69 -6.41
C MET A 60 2.66 -37.57 -5.77
N VAL A 61 3.41 -37.02 -4.83
CA VAL A 61 4.45 -37.72 -4.09
C VAL A 61 4.11 -37.71 -2.59
N ALA A 62 4.51 -38.80 -1.90
CA ALA A 62 4.39 -38.90 -0.46
C ALA A 62 5.62 -38.33 0.25
N GLU A 63 5.49 -38.01 1.54
CA GLU A 63 6.65 -37.66 2.37
C GLU A 63 7.64 -38.85 2.40
N SER A 64 8.94 -38.55 2.28
CA SER A 64 10.02 -39.51 2.17
C SER A 64 10.03 -40.37 0.90
N GLU A 65 9.19 -40.08 -0.07
CA GLU A 65 9.25 -40.71 -1.39
C GLU A 65 10.51 -40.27 -2.14
N LYS A 66 11.14 -41.21 -2.84
CA LYS A 66 12.37 -40.95 -3.60
C LYS A 66 12.07 -40.12 -4.84
N LEU A 67 12.69 -38.96 -4.93
CA LEU A 67 12.56 -38.05 -6.05
C LEU A 67 13.68 -38.18 -7.08
N PHE A 68 14.92 -38.23 -6.60
CA PHE A 68 16.13 -38.26 -7.43
C PHE A 68 17.15 -39.23 -6.85
N SER A 69 18.03 -39.77 -7.73
CA SER A 69 19.30 -40.37 -7.33
C SER A 69 20.42 -39.58 -7.96
N PHE A 70 21.51 -39.38 -7.23
CA PHE A 70 22.67 -38.70 -7.75
C PHE A 70 23.96 -39.27 -7.15
N ASP A 71 25.03 -39.26 -7.95
CA ASP A 71 26.36 -39.66 -7.49
C ASP A 71 27.11 -38.43 -6.96
N ILE A 72 27.54 -38.49 -5.69
CA ILE A 72 28.38 -37.45 -5.11
C ILE A 72 29.69 -37.41 -5.93
N ARG A 73 29.98 -36.26 -6.49
CA ARG A 73 31.31 -35.90 -6.98
C ARG A 73 31.67 -34.59 -6.30
N GLU A 74 32.91 -34.51 -5.83
CA GLU A 74 33.45 -33.20 -5.49
C GLU A 74 33.39 -32.35 -6.76
N ALA A 75 32.36 -31.53 -6.86
CA ALA A 75 32.30 -30.51 -7.89
C ALA A 75 33.43 -29.54 -7.60
N PRO A 76 34.18 -29.07 -8.64
CA PRO A 76 35.03 -27.91 -8.45
C PRO A 76 34.12 -26.82 -7.85
N SER A 77 34.51 -26.36 -6.69
CA SER A 77 33.80 -25.32 -5.92
C SER A 77 33.48 -24.16 -6.87
N SER A 78 32.22 -23.76 -6.80
CA SER A 78 31.69 -22.50 -7.33
C SER A 78 31.57 -22.43 -8.86
N THR A 79 30.37 -22.70 -9.33
CA THR A 79 29.76 -21.58 -9.99
C THR A 79 29.15 -20.76 -8.85
N GLU A 80 29.89 -19.77 -8.36
CA GLU A 80 29.22 -18.60 -7.80
C GLU A 80 28.14 -18.28 -8.82
N VAL A 81 26.88 -18.47 -8.43
CA VAL A 81 25.81 -17.72 -9.06
C VAL A 81 26.24 -16.30 -8.77
N THR A 82 26.95 -15.70 -9.71
CA THR A 82 27.12 -14.26 -9.74
C THR A 82 25.72 -13.72 -9.92
N SER A 83 24.98 -13.65 -8.81
CA SER A 83 23.86 -12.76 -8.74
C SER A 83 24.48 -11.41 -9.04
N ASP A 84 24.21 -10.87 -10.22
CA ASP A 84 24.53 -9.49 -10.50
C ASP A 84 24.17 -8.70 -9.24
N PRO A 85 25.07 -7.82 -8.76
CA PRO A 85 24.82 -7.09 -7.53
C PRO A 85 23.44 -6.45 -7.64
N VAL A 86 22.51 -6.86 -6.77
CA VAL A 86 21.16 -6.35 -6.79
C VAL A 86 21.26 -4.85 -6.62
N ASP A 87 20.85 -4.10 -7.64
CA ASP A 87 20.78 -2.64 -7.55
C ASP A 87 19.67 -2.26 -6.58
N LEU A 88 20.06 -1.97 -5.35
CA LEU A 88 19.14 -1.56 -4.27
C LEU A 88 18.49 -0.19 -4.55
N THR A 89 18.96 0.56 -5.55
CA THR A 89 18.39 1.84 -5.96
C THR A 89 17.37 1.70 -7.09
N TYR A 90 17.26 0.51 -7.69
CA TYR A 90 16.30 0.25 -8.75
C TYR A 90 14.87 0.34 -8.23
N ILE A 91 14.11 1.28 -8.78
CA ILE A 91 12.67 1.44 -8.50
C ILE A 91 11.89 0.77 -9.64
N ARG A 92 11.09 -0.24 -9.29
CA ARG A 92 10.22 -0.90 -10.26
C ARG A 92 9.23 0.08 -10.88
N PRO A 93 8.83 -0.08 -12.15
CA PRO A 93 7.92 0.84 -12.84
C PRO A 93 6.57 1.04 -12.12
N ASP A 94 5.99 -0.01 -11.55
CA ASP A 94 4.73 0.05 -10.79
C ASP A 94 4.86 0.87 -9.49
N LEU A 95 5.99 0.76 -8.80
CA LEU A 95 6.31 1.58 -7.64
C LEU A 95 6.57 3.05 -8.04
N ALA A 96 7.30 3.27 -9.13
CA ALA A 96 7.56 4.61 -9.66
C ALA A 96 6.26 5.34 -10.02
N GLU A 97 5.30 4.65 -10.67
CA GLU A 97 3.98 5.20 -10.95
C GLU A 97 3.22 5.56 -9.67
N THR A 98 3.27 4.70 -8.67
CA THR A 98 2.61 4.96 -7.38
C THR A 98 3.21 6.17 -6.67
N ILE A 99 4.54 6.28 -6.63
CA ILE A 99 5.26 7.43 -6.07
C ILE A 99 4.84 8.72 -6.81
N GLU A 100 4.88 8.71 -8.15
CA GLU A 100 4.51 9.88 -8.94
C GLU A 100 3.06 10.32 -8.67
N ARG A 101 2.13 9.38 -8.52
CA ARG A 101 0.74 9.71 -8.18
C ARG A 101 0.58 10.33 -6.79
N HIS A 102 1.41 9.94 -5.81
CA HIS A 102 1.46 10.62 -4.51
C HIS A 102 2.00 12.03 -4.63
N GLU A 103 3.05 12.21 -5.43
CA GLU A 103 3.69 13.51 -5.65
C GLU A 103 2.77 14.52 -6.34
N ILE A 104 1.94 14.10 -7.28
CA ILE A 104 0.97 14.97 -7.98
C ILE A 104 0.07 15.73 -6.98
N GLY A 105 -0.27 15.14 -5.85
CA GLY A 105 -1.07 15.76 -4.80
C GLY A 105 -0.32 16.75 -3.91
N ARG A 106 1.01 16.89 -4.05
CA ARG A 106 1.84 17.78 -3.23
C ARG A 106 1.91 19.20 -3.80
N ASP A 107 2.05 20.20 -2.95
CA ASP A 107 2.05 21.61 -3.32
C ASP A 107 3.14 21.98 -4.31
N HIS A 108 4.34 21.40 -4.18
CA HIS A 108 5.46 21.67 -5.09
C HIS A 108 5.20 21.21 -6.54
N ARG A 109 4.30 20.26 -6.76
CA ARG A 109 3.86 19.81 -8.10
C ARG A 109 2.70 20.65 -8.64
N ARG A 110 2.01 21.41 -7.79
CA ARG A 110 0.80 22.18 -8.10
C ARG A 110 1.03 23.70 -8.01
N LYS A 111 2.21 24.18 -8.42
CA LYS A 111 2.67 25.55 -8.27
C LYS A 111 1.63 26.60 -8.65
N SER A 112 1.00 26.49 -9.82
CA SER A 112 0.00 27.45 -10.26
C SER A 112 -1.23 27.55 -9.36
N ALA A 113 -1.65 26.44 -8.74
CA ALA A 113 -2.77 26.42 -7.81
C ALA A 113 -2.37 27.05 -6.47
N VAL A 114 -1.16 26.77 -6.00
CA VAL A 114 -0.56 27.35 -4.78
C VAL A 114 -0.40 28.87 -4.93
N GLU A 115 0.19 29.32 -6.03
CA GLU A 115 0.37 30.76 -6.32
C GLU A 115 -0.96 31.53 -6.32
N LYS A 116 -2.01 30.95 -6.89
CA LYS A 116 -3.35 31.57 -6.86
C LYS A 116 -3.92 31.72 -5.45
N ARG A 117 -3.56 30.81 -4.53
CA ARG A 117 -3.92 30.92 -3.10
C ARG A 117 -3.14 32.03 -2.44
N HIS A 118 -1.83 32.02 -2.60
CA HIS A 118 -0.93 32.99 -1.99
C HIS A 118 -1.21 34.42 -2.45
N LEU A 119 -1.55 34.64 -3.75
CA LEU A 119 -1.96 35.96 -4.25
C LEU A 119 -3.20 36.54 -3.54
N LYS A 120 -4.02 35.68 -2.94
CA LYS A 120 -5.19 36.08 -2.13
C LYS A 120 -4.87 36.16 -0.62
N GLY A 121 -3.61 35.99 -0.24
CA GLY A 121 -3.22 35.90 1.18
C GLY A 121 -3.73 34.65 1.91
N GLN A 122 -4.05 33.58 1.16
CA GLN A 122 -4.62 32.34 1.69
C GLN A 122 -3.59 31.21 1.62
N ARG A 123 -3.60 30.33 2.63
CA ARG A 123 -2.75 29.13 2.72
C ARG A 123 -3.38 27.96 1.97
N THR A 124 -2.56 26.97 1.61
CA THR A 124 -3.05 25.67 1.10
C THR A 124 -3.51 24.79 2.26
N ALA A 125 -4.23 23.71 1.93
CA ALA A 125 -4.59 22.68 2.89
C ALA A 125 -3.34 22.06 3.54
N ARG A 126 -2.31 21.80 2.75
CA ARG A 126 -1.07 21.18 3.23
C ARG A 126 -0.24 22.13 4.11
N GLU A 127 -0.22 23.41 3.81
CA GLU A 127 0.42 24.42 4.67
C GLU A 127 -0.28 24.53 6.04
N ASN A 128 -1.61 24.46 6.08
CA ASN A 128 -2.35 24.45 7.34
C ASN A 128 -2.06 23.19 8.16
N ILE A 129 -1.96 22.03 7.51
CA ILE A 129 -1.61 20.77 8.16
C ILE A 129 -0.18 20.82 8.67
N ALA A 130 0.77 21.28 7.85
CA ALA A 130 2.18 21.39 8.23
C ALA A 130 2.42 22.32 9.41
N ASP A 131 1.64 23.39 9.52
CA ASP A 131 1.73 24.34 10.64
C ASP A 131 1.10 23.79 11.95
N LEU A 132 0.15 22.88 11.83
CA LEU A 132 -0.52 22.26 12.97
C LEU A 132 0.26 21.08 13.55
N THR A 133 0.89 20.29 12.69
CA THR A 133 1.46 18.99 13.04
C THR A 133 2.94 19.09 13.38
N ASP A 134 3.41 18.33 14.34
CA ASP A 134 4.78 18.42 14.85
C ASP A 134 5.84 18.13 13.80
N TRP A 135 5.56 17.22 12.87
CA TRP A 135 6.48 16.82 11.81
C TRP A 135 6.15 17.43 10.44
N GLY A 136 5.14 18.31 10.37
CA GLY A 136 4.65 18.89 9.13
C GLY A 136 3.98 17.90 8.19
N GLU A 137 3.77 16.66 8.61
CA GLU A 137 3.23 15.57 7.82
C GLU A 137 2.17 14.78 8.59
N LEU A 138 1.41 13.96 7.84
CA LEU A 138 0.42 13.05 8.40
C LEU A 138 0.47 11.70 7.69
N ILE A 139 -0.01 10.66 8.35
CA ILE A 139 -0.32 9.38 7.70
C ILE A 139 -1.59 9.59 6.90
N GLU A 140 -1.44 9.95 5.63
CA GLU A 140 -2.54 10.38 4.78
C GLU A 140 -3.41 9.21 4.33
N TYR A 141 -4.72 9.35 4.47
CA TYR A 141 -5.72 8.38 4.02
C TYR A 141 -6.26 8.73 2.65
N GLY A 142 -6.18 7.76 1.73
CA GLY A 142 -6.72 7.87 0.38
C GLY A 142 -6.16 9.03 -0.45
N PRO A 143 -4.83 9.26 -0.49
CA PRO A 143 -4.24 10.33 -1.30
C PRO A 143 -4.43 10.13 -2.80
N LEU A 144 -4.58 8.88 -3.26
CA LEU A 144 -4.74 8.52 -4.67
C LEU A 144 -6.20 8.57 -5.16
N THR A 145 -7.15 8.93 -4.30
CA THR A 145 -8.55 9.08 -4.73
C THR A 145 -8.69 10.28 -5.66
N ILE A 146 -9.60 10.17 -6.61
CA ILE A 146 -9.93 11.23 -7.58
C ILE A 146 -11.44 11.49 -7.57
N ALA A 147 -11.85 12.65 -8.07
CA ALA A 147 -13.27 12.96 -8.17
C ALA A 147 -14.02 11.94 -9.05
N PRO A 148 -15.22 11.49 -8.66
CA PRO A 148 -16.00 10.51 -9.41
C PRO A 148 -16.69 11.16 -10.63
N GLN A 149 -15.90 11.65 -11.59
CA GLN A 149 -16.35 12.40 -12.78
C GLN A 149 -15.90 11.77 -14.09
N ARG A 150 -15.66 10.45 -14.15
CA ARG A 150 -15.13 9.74 -15.32
C ARG A 150 -16.01 9.83 -16.57
N LYS A 151 -17.30 10.07 -16.42
CA LYS A 151 -18.21 10.30 -17.54
C LYS A 151 -18.02 11.68 -18.22
N ARG A 152 -17.28 12.59 -17.57
CA ARG A 152 -17.09 13.97 -18.05
C ARG A 152 -15.63 14.30 -18.33
N ARG A 153 -14.69 13.60 -17.72
CA ARG A 153 -13.27 13.89 -17.75
C ARG A 153 -12.46 12.59 -17.88
N SER A 154 -11.31 12.64 -18.54
CA SER A 154 -10.41 11.50 -18.59
C SER A 154 -9.81 11.19 -17.19
N VAL A 155 -9.36 9.97 -16.99
CA VAL A 155 -8.72 9.57 -15.72
C VAL A 155 -7.46 10.39 -15.49
N ASP A 156 -6.63 10.62 -16.50
CA ASP A 156 -5.41 11.41 -16.39
C ASP A 156 -5.70 12.85 -15.96
N ASP A 157 -6.72 13.46 -16.55
CA ASP A 157 -7.16 14.80 -16.15
C ASP A 157 -7.67 14.83 -14.70
N LEU A 158 -8.39 13.80 -14.25
CA LEU A 158 -8.84 13.70 -12.87
C LEU A 158 -7.67 13.50 -11.89
N ILE A 159 -6.67 12.69 -12.26
CA ILE A 159 -5.45 12.50 -11.44
C ILE A 159 -4.73 13.83 -11.22
N LEU A 160 -4.54 14.60 -12.28
CA LEU A 160 -3.82 15.87 -12.22
C LEU A 160 -4.59 16.98 -11.48
N ASN A 161 -5.89 17.05 -11.67
CA ASN A 161 -6.70 18.19 -11.25
C ASN A 161 -7.63 17.92 -10.07
N THR A 162 -7.77 16.66 -9.62
CA THR A 162 -8.61 16.30 -8.48
C THR A 162 -7.93 15.36 -7.48
N PRO A 163 -6.63 15.60 -7.13
CA PRO A 163 -5.94 14.75 -6.20
C PRO A 163 -6.67 14.70 -4.84
N ALA A 164 -6.65 13.52 -4.23
CA ALA A 164 -7.29 13.22 -2.95
C ALA A 164 -8.80 13.55 -2.90
N ASP A 165 -9.45 13.72 -4.06
CA ASP A 165 -10.82 14.22 -4.21
C ASP A 165 -11.09 15.51 -3.43
N GLY A 166 -10.08 16.40 -3.33
CA GLY A 166 -10.19 17.69 -2.65
C GLY A 166 -10.26 17.63 -1.13
N MET A 167 -9.80 16.54 -0.53
CA MET A 167 -9.69 16.44 0.93
C MET A 167 -8.39 15.73 1.33
N VAL A 168 -7.52 16.45 2.03
CA VAL A 168 -6.33 15.91 2.68
C VAL A 168 -6.70 15.57 4.12
N GLY A 169 -6.40 14.35 4.56
CA GLY A 169 -6.69 13.98 5.95
C GLY A 169 -6.04 12.67 6.35
N GLY A 170 -5.78 12.51 7.63
CA GLY A 170 -5.10 11.36 8.17
C GLY A 170 -4.85 11.46 9.67
N LEU A 171 -3.87 10.71 10.13
CA LEU A 171 -3.40 10.70 11.52
C LEU A 171 -2.10 11.50 11.61
N ALA A 172 -1.98 12.32 12.63
CA ALA A 172 -0.81 13.12 12.90
C ALA A 172 -0.57 13.27 14.41
N GLU A 173 0.60 13.73 14.77
CA GLU A 173 0.95 14.14 16.12
C GLU A 173 0.92 15.66 16.24
N VAL A 174 0.41 16.13 17.36
CA VAL A 174 0.29 17.55 17.68
C VAL A 174 0.72 17.79 19.12
N ASN A 175 1.66 18.72 19.32
CA ASN A 175 2.21 19.09 20.63
C ASN A 175 2.90 17.92 21.37
N SER A 176 3.65 17.08 20.66
CA SER A 176 4.37 15.95 21.25
C SER A 176 5.43 16.36 22.28
N ASP A 177 5.94 17.58 22.19
CA ASP A 177 6.86 18.14 23.18
C ASP A 177 6.18 18.51 24.52
N LEU A 178 4.84 18.62 24.53
CA LEU A 178 4.08 19.09 25.68
C LEU A 178 3.26 18.00 26.38
N PHE A 179 3.00 16.91 25.70
CA PHE A 179 2.12 15.83 26.17
C PHE A 179 2.77 14.46 26.02
N ASP A 180 2.31 13.50 26.80
CA ASP A 180 2.70 12.10 26.68
C ASP A 180 2.31 11.56 25.29
N GLU A 181 3.11 10.68 24.71
CA GLU A 181 2.91 10.06 23.39
C GLU A 181 1.48 9.51 23.19
N SER A 182 0.87 8.98 24.22
CA SER A 182 -0.51 8.47 24.20
C SER A 182 -1.59 9.55 24.01
N LYS A 183 -1.23 10.85 24.08
CA LYS A 183 -2.17 11.99 24.01
C LYS A 183 -1.89 12.91 22.82
N THR A 184 -0.87 12.65 22.03
CA THR A 184 -0.43 13.52 20.93
C THR A 184 -1.11 13.21 19.61
N GLN A 185 -1.61 11.99 19.44
CA GLN A 185 -2.27 11.58 18.21
C GLN A 185 -3.62 12.28 18.03
N CYS A 186 -3.84 12.80 16.84
CA CYS A 186 -5.14 13.34 16.44
C CYS A 186 -5.45 12.98 14.96
N VAL A 187 -6.73 13.07 14.62
CA VAL A 187 -7.18 13.04 13.24
C VAL A 187 -7.19 14.48 12.73
N VAL A 188 -6.45 14.72 11.65
CA VAL A 188 -6.40 16.03 10.97
C VAL A 188 -7.05 15.89 9.60
N ILE A 189 -7.97 16.80 9.29
CA ILE A 189 -8.68 16.84 8.01
C ILE A 189 -8.67 18.29 7.50
N SER A 190 -8.43 18.46 6.21
CA SER A 190 -8.56 19.75 5.54
C SER A 190 -9.19 19.60 4.16
N TYR A 191 -10.22 20.39 3.87
CA TYR A 191 -10.66 20.54 2.49
C TYR A 191 -9.61 21.31 1.69
N ASP A 192 -9.28 20.80 0.50
CA ASP A 192 -8.37 21.47 -0.42
C ASP A 192 -9.15 22.38 -1.37
N TYR A 193 -9.18 23.66 -1.06
CA TYR A 193 -9.87 24.65 -1.90
C TYR A 193 -9.32 24.73 -3.34
N THR A 194 -8.07 24.30 -3.56
CA THR A 194 -7.45 24.26 -4.90
C THR A 194 -8.05 23.18 -5.78
N VAL A 195 -8.77 22.22 -5.21
CA VAL A 195 -9.46 21.13 -5.90
C VAL A 195 -10.96 21.40 -5.88
N LEU A 196 -11.52 21.78 -7.03
CA LEU A 196 -12.97 22.00 -7.18
C LEU A 196 -13.56 22.91 -6.08
N ALA A 197 -12.81 23.95 -5.66
CA ALA A 197 -13.15 24.88 -4.59
C ALA A 197 -13.47 24.20 -3.24
N GLY A 198 -12.80 23.11 -2.91
CA GLY A 198 -13.03 22.38 -1.67
C GLY A 198 -14.43 21.76 -1.56
N THR A 199 -15.12 21.58 -2.68
CA THR A 199 -16.47 20.99 -2.66
C THR A 199 -16.43 19.50 -2.34
N GLN A 200 -17.43 19.05 -1.60
CA GLN A 200 -17.52 17.68 -1.09
C GLN A 200 -18.15 16.76 -2.11
N GLY A 201 -17.40 15.76 -2.56
CA GLY A 201 -17.85 14.70 -3.47
C GLY A 201 -17.95 13.34 -2.78
N GLY A 202 -18.33 12.31 -3.55
CA GLY A 202 -18.57 10.98 -3.01
C GLY A 202 -17.36 10.33 -2.34
N GLN A 203 -16.18 10.45 -2.92
CA GLN A 203 -14.97 9.86 -2.32
C GLN A 203 -14.46 10.67 -1.13
N ASN A 204 -14.59 11.99 -1.20
CA ASN A 204 -14.32 12.89 -0.08
C ASN A 204 -15.14 12.50 1.15
N HIS A 205 -16.46 12.27 1.00
CA HIS A 205 -17.32 11.81 2.09
C HIS A 205 -16.87 10.48 2.68
N ARG A 206 -16.57 9.48 1.83
CA ARG A 206 -16.08 8.18 2.29
C ARG A 206 -14.78 8.28 3.11
N LYS A 207 -13.85 9.14 2.67
CA LYS A 207 -12.62 9.40 3.44
C LYS A 207 -12.94 10.03 4.79
N LYS A 208 -13.80 11.04 4.80
CA LYS A 208 -14.23 11.72 6.01
C LYS A 208 -14.87 10.74 7.00
N ASP A 209 -15.84 9.96 6.55
CA ASP A 209 -16.53 8.99 7.40
C ASP A 209 -15.55 7.97 7.98
N ARG A 210 -14.61 7.48 7.17
CA ARG A 210 -13.56 6.56 7.65
C ARG A 210 -12.67 7.19 8.73
N LEU A 211 -12.28 8.44 8.57
CA LEU A 211 -11.47 9.15 9.56
C LEU A 211 -12.23 9.41 10.86
N PHE A 212 -13.52 9.74 10.78
CA PHE A 212 -14.37 9.87 11.96
C PHE A 212 -14.60 8.53 12.67
N GLU A 213 -14.75 7.43 11.95
CA GLU A 213 -14.80 6.08 12.54
C GLU A 213 -13.52 5.75 13.32
N ILE A 214 -12.36 6.07 12.76
CA ILE A 214 -11.06 5.89 13.43
C ILE A 214 -10.99 6.75 14.68
N ALA A 215 -11.32 8.04 14.56
CA ALA A 215 -11.34 8.96 15.69
C ALA A 215 -12.24 8.45 16.83
N LYS A 216 -13.44 7.99 16.49
CA LYS A 216 -14.37 7.39 17.46
C LYS A 216 -13.83 6.13 18.11
N LYS A 217 -13.30 5.20 17.31
CA LYS A 217 -12.78 3.91 17.78
C LYS A 217 -11.57 4.07 18.69
N TRP A 218 -10.66 4.98 18.33
CA TRP A 218 -9.41 5.21 19.07
C TRP A 218 -9.54 6.37 20.08
N LYS A 219 -10.69 7.03 20.14
CA LYS A 219 -10.96 8.19 21.02
C LYS A 219 -9.99 9.34 20.80
N LEU A 220 -9.66 9.59 19.52
CA LEU A 220 -8.76 10.67 19.12
C LEU A 220 -9.52 11.99 18.95
N PRO A 221 -8.89 13.13 19.28
CA PRO A 221 -9.41 14.43 18.89
C PRO A 221 -9.39 14.59 17.37
N VAL A 222 -10.25 15.48 16.85
CA VAL A 222 -10.28 15.81 15.42
C VAL A 222 -10.08 17.30 15.24
N VAL A 223 -9.12 17.66 14.38
CA VAL A 223 -8.95 19.02 13.87
C VAL A 223 -9.40 19.05 12.43
N PHE A 224 -10.39 19.88 12.11
CA PHE A 224 -10.97 19.93 10.78
C PHE A 224 -10.98 21.35 10.21
N PHE A 225 -10.16 21.58 9.18
CA PHE A 225 -10.17 22.82 8.40
C PHE A 225 -11.28 22.74 7.36
N THR A 226 -12.34 23.50 7.53
CA THR A 226 -13.59 23.37 6.76
C THR A 226 -13.73 24.39 5.63
N GLU A 227 -12.64 24.91 5.10
CA GLU A 227 -12.68 25.82 3.95
C GLU A 227 -13.16 25.10 2.68
N GLY A 228 -14.42 25.26 2.31
CA GLY A 228 -14.97 24.58 1.15
C GLY A 228 -16.28 25.13 0.65
N GLY A 229 -16.60 24.81 -0.62
CA GLY A 229 -17.78 25.27 -1.35
C GLY A 229 -19.07 24.50 -1.08
N GLY A 230 -19.12 23.60 -0.07
CA GLY A 230 -20.29 22.77 0.21
C GLY A 230 -20.38 21.51 -0.64
N GLY A 231 -21.59 20.99 -0.86
CA GLY A 231 -21.81 19.75 -1.64
C GLY A 231 -21.48 19.93 -3.12
N ARG A 232 -20.91 18.89 -3.74
CA ARG A 232 -20.56 18.90 -5.18
C ARG A 232 -21.65 18.23 -6.02
N PRO A 233 -22.38 18.99 -6.86
CA PRO A 233 -23.44 18.42 -7.70
C PRO A 233 -22.91 17.77 -8.99
N GLY A 234 -21.62 17.85 -9.27
CA GLY A 234 -21.02 17.49 -10.56
C GLY A 234 -20.47 16.07 -10.69
N ASP A 235 -20.57 15.26 -9.67
CA ASP A 235 -20.09 13.88 -9.69
C ASP A 235 -21.02 12.99 -10.54
N THR A 236 -20.43 12.14 -11.41
CA THR A 236 -21.16 11.40 -12.45
C THR A 236 -21.08 9.88 -12.34
N ASP A 237 -20.14 9.35 -11.51
CA ASP A 237 -19.77 7.94 -11.52
C ASP A 237 -20.53 7.10 -10.48
N GLY A 238 -21.57 7.61 -9.89
CA GLY A 238 -22.33 6.87 -8.88
C GLY A 238 -23.19 7.76 -7.99
N LEU A 239 -23.41 7.33 -6.77
CA LEU A 239 -24.27 7.99 -5.78
C LEU A 239 -23.91 9.48 -5.62
N GLN A 240 -24.91 10.31 -5.77
CA GLN A 240 -24.80 11.72 -5.46
C GLN A 240 -24.55 11.90 -3.96
N VAL A 241 -23.90 13.01 -3.60
CA VAL A 241 -23.55 13.33 -2.20
C VAL A 241 -24.74 13.24 -1.25
N ALA A 242 -25.92 13.60 -1.71
CA ALA A 242 -27.14 13.61 -0.89
C ALA A 242 -27.61 12.25 -0.38
N GLY A 243 -27.06 11.15 -0.91
CA GLY A 243 -27.40 9.79 -0.47
C GLY A 243 -26.32 9.12 0.36
N LEU A 244 -25.30 9.85 0.80
CA LEU A 244 -24.20 9.28 1.56
C LEU A 244 -24.53 9.15 3.03
N ASP A 245 -24.07 8.05 3.60
CA ASP A 245 -24.17 7.75 5.01
C ASP A 245 -23.17 8.60 5.80
N CYS A 246 -23.65 9.62 6.47
CA CYS A 246 -22.85 10.51 7.32
C CYS A 246 -23.00 10.18 8.81
N LEU A 247 -23.52 9.00 9.17
CA LEU A 247 -23.82 8.63 10.55
C LEU A 247 -22.59 8.71 11.46
N ALA A 248 -21.43 8.29 10.99
CA ALA A 248 -20.19 8.38 11.76
C ALA A 248 -19.84 9.83 12.10
N SER A 249 -19.91 10.73 11.12
CA SER A 249 -19.69 12.18 11.30
C SER A 249 -20.65 12.79 12.32
N VAL A 250 -21.94 12.53 12.18
CA VAL A 250 -22.99 13.06 13.07
C VAL A 250 -22.79 12.52 14.49
N SER A 251 -22.58 11.21 14.63
CA SER A 251 -22.36 10.56 15.92
C SER A 251 -21.15 11.14 16.65
N TYR A 252 -20.04 11.37 15.93
CA TYR A 252 -18.83 11.96 16.50
C TYR A 252 -19.07 13.39 16.99
N THR A 253 -19.70 14.22 16.17
CA THR A 253 -20.02 15.62 16.52
C THR A 253 -20.84 15.70 17.80
N HIS A 254 -21.85 14.86 17.94
CA HIS A 254 -22.68 14.81 19.13
C HIS A 254 -21.96 14.31 20.39
N LEU A 255 -20.96 13.45 20.23
CA LEU A 255 -20.19 12.90 21.36
C LEU A 255 -19.08 13.83 21.84
N THR A 256 -18.56 14.71 20.96
CA THR A 256 -17.37 15.53 21.24
C THR A 256 -17.65 17.00 21.46
N LEU A 257 -18.84 17.49 21.12
CA LEU A 257 -19.21 18.84 21.50
C LEU A 257 -19.28 18.91 23.03
N PRO A 258 -18.46 19.75 23.68
CA PRO A 258 -18.61 19.97 25.11
C PRO A 258 -20.03 20.53 25.33
N THR A 259 -20.83 19.79 26.03
CA THR A 259 -22.03 20.34 26.58
C THR A 259 -21.62 21.34 27.67
N ASN A 260 -21.24 22.54 27.25
CA ASN A 260 -21.17 23.66 28.18
C ASN A 260 -22.60 23.94 28.69
N ARG A 261 -23.04 23.11 29.60
CA ARG A 261 -24.07 23.41 30.53
C ARG A 261 -23.41 23.65 31.88
N GLU A 262 -22.76 24.77 32.00
CA GLU A 262 -22.52 25.43 33.26
C GLU A 262 -22.64 26.93 33.00
N VAL A 263 -23.81 27.42 33.26
CA VAL A 263 -24.06 28.78 33.71
C VAL A 263 -24.72 28.66 35.07
#